data_4c93736e3e26894d1b43f7b6ca6cfba8
#
_entry.id   4c93736e3e26894d1b43f7b6ca6cfba8
#
_cell.length_a   1.000
_cell.length_b   1.000
_cell.length_c   1.000
_cell.angle_alpha   90.00
_cell.angle_beta   90.00
_cell.angle_gamma   90.00
#
_symmetry.space_group_name_H-M   'P 1'
#
loop_
_entity.id
_entity.type
_entity.pdbx_description
1 polymer ?
#
loop_
_entity_poly.entity_id
_entity_poly.type
_entity_poly.pdbx_seq_one_letter_code
_entity_poly.pdbx_strand_id
1 'polypeptide(L)'
;MRVANLARLVNAIAPIVTGPDGLFLQSIYHPLRLFADHLGEWCLDGFGESGRHEFSEALEPTRKPYRIADQGPFPVLDAVATYTLGTGQLMLSVINRDPENDVTAEIQIANPLRRQTAVVEELNGDDTDEVNSFATPEPVNVSAGRVEKFGPGARYAFPAHSLTVITMRCELE
;
A
#
# COMPACT_ATOMS: atom_id res chain seq x y z
N MET A 1 3.17 -14.62 -6.76
CA MET A 1 1.89 -14.63 -7.53
C MET A 1 2.19 -14.25 -8.96
N ARG A 2 1.59 -14.90 -9.97
CA ARG A 2 1.82 -14.56 -11.40
C ARG A 2 0.66 -13.81 -12.04
N VAL A 3 -0.54 -13.93 -11.49
CA VAL A 3 -1.76 -13.29 -12.01
C VAL A 3 -2.70 -13.04 -10.84
N ALA A 4 -3.30 -11.86 -10.80
CA ALA A 4 -4.39 -11.51 -9.91
C ALA A 4 -5.54 -10.95 -10.74
N ASN A 5 -6.72 -11.54 -10.63
CA ASN A 5 -7.90 -11.12 -11.39
C ASN A 5 -9.01 -10.71 -10.43
N LEU A 6 -9.67 -9.58 -10.74
CA LEU A 6 -10.91 -9.21 -10.10
C LEU A 6 -12.10 -9.82 -10.83
N ALA A 7 -13.06 -10.34 -10.07
CA ALA A 7 -14.24 -11.00 -10.65
C ALA A 7 -15.14 -10.02 -11.42
N ARG A 8 -15.18 -8.75 -11.02
CA ARG A 8 -16.00 -7.70 -11.66
C ARG A 8 -15.24 -6.38 -11.65
N LEU A 9 -15.43 -5.58 -12.70
CA LEU A 9 -14.83 -4.26 -12.80
C LEU A 9 -15.79 -3.14 -12.38
N VAL A 10 -17.09 -3.32 -12.64
CA VAL A 10 -18.16 -2.32 -12.39
C VAL A 10 -19.32 -2.95 -11.65
N ASN A 11 -19.84 -2.26 -10.66
CA ASN A 11 -20.99 -2.61 -9.81
C ASN A 11 -20.86 -3.90 -8.99
N ALA A 12 -21.81 -4.16 -8.12
CA ALA A 12 -21.78 -5.20 -7.09
C ALA A 12 -20.57 -5.00 -6.16
N ILE A 13 -19.66 -5.96 -6.11
CA ILE A 13 -18.44 -5.93 -5.28
C ILE A 13 -17.22 -5.36 -6.06
N ALA A 14 -17.45 -4.60 -7.13
CA ALA A 14 -16.42 -4.11 -8.02
C ALA A 14 -15.77 -2.82 -7.50
N PRO A 15 -14.55 -2.49 -7.95
CA PRO A 15 -13.87 -1.25 -7.55
C PRO A 15 -14.56 0.03 -8.05
N ILE A 16 -15.40 -0.04 -9.08
CA ILE A 16 -16.15 1.10 -9.64
C ILE A 16 -17.64 0.84 -9.43
N VAL A 17 -18.34 1.79 -8.83
CA VAL A 17 -19.80 1.72 -8.64
C VAL A 17 -20.47 2.84 -9.41
N THR A 18 -21.44 2.49 -10.25
CA THR A 18 -22.20 3.45 -11.07
C THR A 18 -23.65 3.51 -10.65
N GLY A 19 -24.26 4.69 -10.76
CA GLY A 19 -25.68 4.94 -10.50
C GLY A 19 -26.24 6.01 -11.45
N PRO A 20 -27.52 6.37 -11.31
CA PRO A 20 -28.14 7.39 -12.16
C PRO A 20 -27.44 8.76 -12.10
N ASP A 21 -26.89 9.10 -10.94
CA ASP A 21 -26.32 10.44 -10.67
C ASP A 21 -24.78 10.47 -10.82
N GLY A 22 -24.15 9.38 -11.29
CA GLY A 22 -22.69 9.36 -11.47
C GLY A 22 -22.03 8.03 -11.08
N LEU A 23 -20.79 8.13 -10.65
CA LEU A 23 -20.01 7.00 -10.16
C LEU A 23 -19.19 7.41 -8.94
N PHE A 24 -18.80 6.42 -8.14
CA PHE A 24 -17.73 6.55 -7.16
C PHE A 24 -16.76 5.36 -7.23
N LEU A 25 -15.55 5.55 -6.73
CA LEU A 25 -14.50 4.54 -6.66
C LEU A 25 -14.48 3.94 -5.25
N GLN A 26 -14.63 2.64 -5.13
CA GLN A 26 -14.46 1.97 -3.85
C GLN A 26 -13.00 1.99 -3.40
N SER A 27 -12.75 1.86 -2.10
CA SER A 27 -11.39 1.85 -1.53
C SER A 27 -10.47 0.83 -2.21
N ILE A 28 -10.99 -0.32 -2.64
CA ILE A 28 -10.24 -1.37 -3.37
C ILE A 28 -9.75 -0.94 -4.77
N TYR A 29 -10.30 0.13 -5.35
CA TYR A 29 -9.84 0.68 -6.63
C TYR A 29 -8.43 1.24 -6.53
N HIS A 30 -8.15 1.96 -5.47
CA HIS A 30 -6.92 2.73 -5.32
C HIS A 30 -5.66 1.86 -5.26
N PRO A 31 -5.59 0.75 -4.47
CA PRO A 31 -4.43 -0.14 -4.50
C PRO A 31 -4.16 -0.70 -5.89
N LEU A 32 -5.21 -1.09 -6.62
CA LEU A 32 -5.08 -1.64 -7.97
C LEU A 32 -4.49 -0.61 -8.94
N ARG A 33 -4.97 0.64 -8.86
CA ARG A 33 -4.45 1.75 -9.64
C ARG A 33 -2.99 2.04 -9.30
N LEU A 34 -2.66 2.18 -8.02
CA LEU A 34 -1.30 2.47 -7.57
C LEU A 34 -0.31 1.41 -8.07
N PHE A 35 -0.66 0.13 -7.97
CA PHE A 35 0.20 -0.93 -8.49
C PHE A 35 0.25 -0.94 -10.02
N ALA A 36 -0.85 -0.65 -10.72
CA ALA A 36 -0.86 -0.58 -12.17
C ALA A 36 0.03 0.57 -12.71
N ASP A 37 0.04 1.70 -12.00
CA ASP A 37 0.77 2.90 -12.41
C ASP A 37 2.26 2.83 -12.07
N HIS A 38 2.65 2.13 -11.00
CA HIS A 38 4.00 2.22 -10.42
C HIS A 38 4.79 0.91 -10.37
N LEU A 39 4.14 -0.25 -10.53
CA LEU A 39 4.82 -1.54 -10.43
C LEU A 39 5.89 -1.68 -11.52
N GLY A 40 7.14 -1.90 -11.09
CA GLY A 40 8.27 -2.09 -11.99
C GLY A 40 8.36 -3.50 -12.56
N GLU A 41 9.24 -3.66 -13.54
CA GLU A 41 9.47 -4.91 -14.27
C GLU A 41 10.14 -6.01 -13.41
N TRP A 42 10.97 -5.59 -12.46
CA TRP A 42 11.76 -6.47 -11.62
C TRP A 42 11.37 -6.29 -10.15
N CYS A 43 11.00 -7.39 -9.50
CA CYS A 43 10.87 -7.41 -8.06
C CYS A 43 12.27 -7.50 -7.44
N LEU A 44 12.57 -6.58 -6.53
CA LEU A 44 13.83 -6.57 -5.82
C LEU A 44 13.78 -7.49 -4.60
N ASP A 45 14.91 -8.08 -4.27
CA ASP A 45 15.04 -8.82 -3.03
C ASP A 45 15.06 -7.82 -1.86
N GLY A 46 14.12 -7.97 -0.95
CA GLY A 46 13.90 -7.06 0.16
C GLY A 46 13.67 -7.83 1.47
N PHE A 47 14.20 -7.29 2.53
CA PHE A 47 13.96 -7.78 3.89
C PHE A 47 13.36 -6.65 4.73
N GLY A 48 12.25 -6.93 5.40
CA GLY A 48 11.59 -6.02 6.34
C GLY A 48 11.57 -6.62 7.75
N GLU A 49 11.97 -5.81 8.73
CA GLU A 49 11.85 -6.13 10.14
C GLU A 49 10.91 -5.13 10.81
N SER A 50 9.81 -5.60 11.35
CA SER A 50 8.82 -4.79 12.06
C SER A 50 8.22 -5.58 13.21
N GLY A 51 7.50 -4.90 14.11
CA GLY A 51 6.64 -5.56 15.09
C GLY A 51 5.69 -6.55 14.40
N ARG A 52 5.05 -7.39 15.19
CA ARG A 52 4.05 -8.35 14.72
C ARG A 52 2.69 -8.02 15.30
N HIS A 53 1.68 -8.10 14.46
CA HIS A 53 0.29 -7.95 14.87
C HIS A 53 -0.34 -9.33 15.06
N GLU A 54 -0.91 -9.55 16.24
CA GLU A 54 -1.66 -10.76 16.59
C GLU A 54 -3.15 -10.43 16.61
N PHE A 55 -3.93 -11.18 15.85
CA PHE A 55 -5.38 -11.03 15.92
C PHE A 55 -5.90 -11.68 17.21
N SER A 56 -6.63 -10.93 18.03
CA SER A 56 -7.29 -11.46 19.20
C SER A 56 -8.43 -12.41 18.78
N GLU A 57 -8.64 -13.47 19.56
CA GLU A 57 -9.78 -14.41 19.37
C GLU A 57 -11.15 -13.74 19.49
N ALA A 58 -11.20 -12.50 20.00
CA ALA A 58 -12.45 -11.73 20.15
C ALA A 58 -13.12 -11.39 18.80
N LEU A 59 -12.38 -11.39 17.70
CA LEU A 59 -12.95 -11.32 16.34
C LEU A 59 -13.35 -12.73 15.87
N GLU A 60 -14.28 -13.37 16.56
CA GLU A 60 -14.81 -14.68 16.20
C GLU A 60 -15.39 -14.65 14.77
N PRO A 61 -14.76 -15.32 13.81
CA PRO A 61 -15.37 -15.46 12.49
C PRO A 61 -16.55 -16.41 12.62
N THR A 62 -17.68 -15.95 12.19
CA THR A 62 -18.95 -16.69 12.22
C THR A 62 -18.97 -17.92 11.30
N ARG A 63 -17.89 -18.21 10.58
CA ARG A 63 -17.77 -19.36 9.66
C ARG A 63 -16.43 -20.07 9.80
N LYS A 64 -16.44 -21.29 10.27
CA LYS A 64 -15.35 -22.26 10.12
C LYS A 64 -15.21 -22.66 8.62
N PRO A 65 -14.01 -23.06 8.13
CA PRO A 65 -12.87 -23.57 8.91
C PRO A 65 -11.65 -22.63 9.01
N TYR A 66 -11.66 -21.44 8.40
CA TYR A 66 -10.49 -20.57 8.30
C TYR A 66 -10.64 -19.37 9.22
N ARG A 67 -9.79 -19.29 10.26
CA ARG A 67 -9.65 -18.09 11.08
C ARG A 67 -8.41 -17.32 10.64
N ILE A 68 -8.49 -16.00 10.59
CA ILE A 68 -7.35 -15.14 10.30
C ILE A 68 -6.28 -15.33 11.38
N ALA A 69 -6.68 -15.49 12.65
CA ALA A 69 -5.80 -15.78 13.77
C ALA A 69 -4.94 -17.05 13.58
N ASP A 70 -5.44 -18.04 12.85
CA ASP A 70 -4.71 -19.29 12.57
C ASP A 70 -3.57 -19.08 11.54
N GLN A 71 -3.53 -17.93 10.88
CA GLN A 71 -2.52 -17.58 9.86
C GLN A 71 -1.46 -16.59 10.37
N GLY A 72 -1.68 -15.95 11.53
CA GLY A 72 -0.77 -15.00 12.15
C GLY A 72 0.31 -15.62 13.02
N PRO A 73 1.15 -14.83 13.65
CA PRO A 73 1.18 -13.37 13.62
C PRO A 73 1.78 -12.81 12.33
N PHE A 74 1.24 -11.69 11.85
CA PHE A 74 1.71 -11.01 10.64
C PHE A 74 2.65 -9.84 10.97
N PRO A 75 3.65 -9.52 10.12
CA PRO A 75 4.43 -8.31 10.29
C PRO A 75 3.52 -7.07 10.18
N VAL A 76 3.77 -6.07 11.02
CA VAL A 76 3.01 -4.82 11.01
C VAL A 76 3.23 -4.08 9.69
N LEU A 77 4.47 -4.00 9.22
CA LEU A 77 4.80 -3.46 7.92
C LEU A 77 5.00 -4.61 6.91
N ASP A 78 4.33 -4.52 5.78
CA ASP A 78 4.53 -5.39 4.62
C ASP A 78 5.05 -4.57 3.45
N ALA A 79 6.22 -4.90 2.95
CA ALA A 79 6.92 -4.09 1.96
C ALA A 79 7.30 -4.89 0.73
N VAL A 80 7.17 -4.27 -0.43
CA VAL A 80 7.68 -4.77 -1.71
C VAL A 80 8.37 -3.65 -2.46
N ALA A 81 9.52 -3.94 -3.07
CA ALA A 81 10.22 -3.02 -3.93
C ALA A 81 10.33 -3.55 -5.35
N THR A 82 10.18 -2.68 -6.34
CA THR A 82 10.34 -3.01 -7.75
C THR A 82 11.17 -1.97 -8.48
N TYR A 83 11.75 -2.40 -9.60
CA TYR A 83 12.61 -1.56 -10.43
C TYR A 83 12.30 -1.73 -11.91
N THR A 84 12.36 -0.63 -12.67
CA THR A 84 12.22 -0.59 -14.13
C THR A 84 13.53 -0.11 -14.77
N LEU A 85 14.21 -0.99 -15.48
CA LEU A 85 15.51 -0.72 -16.11
C LEU A 85 15.45 0.45 -17.09
N GLY A 86 14.43 0.47 -17.95
CA GLY A 86 14.31 1.47 -19.03
C GLY A 86 14.14 2.92 -18.54
N THR A 87 13.54 3.12 -17.36
CA THR A 87 13.28 4.44 -16.78
C THR A 87 14.13 4.76 -15.57
N GLY A 88 14.83 3.76 -15.01
CA GLY A 88 15.52 3.89 -13.74
C GLY A 88 14.57 4.09 -12.55
N GLN A 89 13.31 3.74 -12.68
CA GLN A 89 12.32 3.94 -11.62
C GLN A 89 12.44 2.84 -10.56
N LEU A 90 12.69 3.24 -9.33
CA LEU A 90 12.53 2.43 -8.13
C LEU A 90 11.18 2.76 -7.49
N MET A 91 10.40 1.74 -7.19
CA MET A 91 9.16 1.83 -6.41
C MET A 91 9.31 1.02 -5.13
N LEU A 92 8.96 1.62 -4.01
CA LEU A 92 8.78 0.96 -2.73
C LEU A 92 7.31 1.10 -2.32
N SER A 93 6.62 -0.01 -2.15
CA SER A 93 5.27 -0.06 -1.61
C SER A 93 5.32 -0.64 -0.20
N VAL A 94 4.67 0.03 0.74
CA VAL A 94 4.60 -0.40 2.14
C VAL A 94 3.15 -0.32 2.62
N ILE A 95 2.67 -1.42 3.18
CA ILE A 95 1.38 -1.48 3.88
C ILE A 95 1.67 -1.45 5.38
N ASN A 96 1.11 -0.46 6.08
CA ASN A 96 1.05 -0.48 7.53
C ASN A 96 -0.27 -1.15 7.95
N ARG A 97 -0.17 -2.28 8.63
CA ARG A 97 -1.31 -3.07 9.10
C ARG A 97 -1.74 -2.73 10.51
N ASP A 98 -1.03 -1.83 11.19
CA ASP A 98 -1.46 -1.34 12.51
C ASP A 98 -2.70 -0.46 12.31
N PRO A 99 -3.82 -0.76 12.98
CA PRO A 99 -5.06 0.00 12.79
C PRO A 99 -5.04 1.39 13.44
N GLU A 100 -4.14 1.62 14.40
CA GLU A 100 -4.18 2.82 15.25
C GLU A 100 -2.88 3.62 15.25
N ASN A 101 -1.74 2.98 14.90
CA ASN A 101 -0.44 3.61 15.11
C ASN A 101 0.34 3.79 13.81
N ASP A 102 0.90 4.97 13.65
CA ASP A 102 1.92 5.23 12.65
C ASP A 102 3.20 4.45 13.00
N VAL A 103 3.83 3.86 12.00
CA VAL A 103 5.06 3.11 12.18
C VAL A 103 6.20 3.75 11.41
N THR A 104 7.19 4.25 12.12
CA THR A 104 8.41 4.78 11.50
C THR A 104 9.40 3.67 11.22
N ALA A 105 9.79 3.52 9.96
CA ALA A 105 10.85 2.60 9.55
C ALA A 105 12.03 3.34 8.91
N GLU A 106 13.21 2.74 9.05
CA GLU A 106 14.40 3.16 8.34
C GLU A 106 14.54 2.34 7.06
N ILE A 107 14.75 3.02 5.93
CA ILE A 107 14.81 2.41 4.61
C ILE A 107 16.27 2.32 4.20
N GLN A 108 16.79 1.10 4.12
CA GLN A 108 18.14 0.81 3.66
C GLN A 108 18.09 0.31 2.21
N ILE A 109 18.89 0.94 1.36
CA ILE A 109 19.03 0.57 -0.05
C ILE A 109 20.50 0.17 -0.26
N ALA A 110 20.73 -1.07 -0.66
CA ALA A 110 22.08 -1.65 -0.74
C ALA A 110 22.99 -1.01 -1.81
N ASN A 111 22.40 -0.36 -2.81
CA ASN A 111 23.15 0.36 -3.83
C ASN A 111 23.46 1.80 -3.37
N PRO A 112 24.64 2.40 -3.72
CA PRO A 112 25.00 3.76 -3.37
C PRO A 112 24.18 4.81 -4.13
N LEU A 113 22.87 4.77 -3.95
CA LEU A 113 21.97 5.78 -4.49
C LEU A 113 22.20 7.11 -3.78
N ARG A 114 22.30 8.17 -4.55
CA ARG A 114 22.30 9.53 -3.99
C ARG A 114 20.91 9.85 -3.42
N ARG A 115 20.88 10.53 -2.29
CA ARG A 115 19.63 11.07 -1.75
C ARG A 115 19.01 12.04 -2.73
N GLN A 116 17.75 11.89 -3.02
CA GLN A 116 17.01 12.67 -4.00
C GLN A 116 15.58 12.91 -3.55
N THR A 117 14.84 13.70 -4.30
CA THR A 117 13.41 13.87 -4.06
C THR A 117 12.66 12.61 -4.52
N ALA A 118 11.86 12.05 -3.64
CA ALA A 118 10.92 10.96 -3.95
C ALA A 118 9.49 11.51 -4.01
N VAL A 119 8.69 10.95 -4.89
CA VAL A 119 7.24 11.15 -4.89
C VAL A 119 6.62 10.11 -3.98
N VAL A 120 5.68 10.53 -3.15
CA VAL A 120 4.95 9.66 -2.23
C VAL A 120 3.47 9.77 -2.55
N GLU A 121 2.83 8.64 -2.76
CA GLU A 121 1.37 8.52 -2.84
C GLU A 121 0.90 7.63 -1.69
N GLU A 122 -0.07 8.13 -0.95
CA GLU A 122 -0.53 7.51 0.28
C GLU A 122 -2.03 7.34 0.24
N LEU A 123 -2.47 6.09 0.25
CA LEU A 123 -3.87 5.72 0.38
C LEU A 123 -4.19 5.55 1.84
N ASN A 124 -5.12 6.36 2.32
CA ASN A 124 -5.61 6.30 3.69
C ASN A 124 -7.05 6.82 3.80
N GLY A 125 -7.67 6.65 4.95
CA GLY A 125 -8.89 7.25 5.43
C GLY A 125 -8.70 7.63 6.90
N ASP A 126 -9.68 8.30 7.51
CA ASP A 126 -9.60 8.70 8.92
C ASP A 126 -9.82 7.50 9.87
N ASP A 127 -10.49 6.44 9.40
CA ASP A 127 -10.80 5.22 10.17
C ASP A 127 -10.75 3.97 9.28
N THR A 128 -10.46 2.82 9.89
CA THR A 128 -10.47 1.50 9.22
C THR A 128 -11.84 1.09 8.67
N ASP A 129 -12.92 1.62 9.25
CA ASP A 129 -14.31 1.33 8.86
C ASP A 129 -14.84 2.30 7.80
N GLU A 130 -14.04 3.28 7.35
CA GLU A 130 -14.46 4.21 6.32
C GLU A 130 -14.67 3.54 4.97
N VAL A 131 -15.75 3.94 4.30
CA VAL A 131 -16.13 3.43 2.98
C VAL A 131 -16.54 4.57 2.05
N ASN A 132 -16.10 4.49 0.80
CA ASN A 132 -16.54 5.40 -0.25
C ASN A 132 -17.98 5.07 -0.66
N SER A 133 -18.80 6.10 -0.88
CA SER A 133 -20.21 5.98 -1.24
C SER A 133 -20.64 7.13 -2.16
N PHE A 134 -21.87 7.08 -2.69
CA PHE A 134 -22.43 8.23 -3.42
C PHE A 134 -22.57 9.50 -2.58
N ALA A 135 -22.82 9.37 -1.27
CA ALA A 135 -22.96 10.51 -0.37
C ALA A 135 -21.60 11.09 0.04
N THR A 136 -20.60 10.22 0.19
CA THR A 136 -19.23 10.56 0.56
C THR A 136 -18.28 9.80 -0.38
N PRO A 137 -17.96 10.36 -1.57
CA PRO A 137 -17.27 9.59 -2.61
C PRO A 137 -15.78 9.34 -2.34
N GLU A 138 -15.14 10.11 -1.47
CA GLU A 138 -13.68 10.13 -1.31
C GLU A 138 -13.14 10.16 0.14
N PRO A 139 -13.83 9.64 1.18
CA PRO A 139 -13.23 9.59 2.51
C PRO A 139 -11.96 8.72 2.55
N VAL A 140 -11.93 7.64 1.76
CA VAL A 140 -10.72 6.86 1.52
C VAL A 140 -10.17 7.27 0.17
N ASN A 141 -9.00 7.92 0.17
CA ASN A 141 -8.43 8.53 -1.03
C ASN A 141 -6.90 8.45 -1.04
N VAL A 142 -6.32 8.75 -2.20
CA VAL A 142 -4.87 8.84 -2.39
C VAL A 142 -4.44 10.30 -2.30
N SER A 143 -3.62 10.62 -1.32
CA SER A 143 -2.89 11.88 -1.26
C SER A 143 -1.53 11.74 -1.92
N ALA A 144 -1.04 12.80 -2.56
CA ALA A 144 0.28 12.83 -3.19
C ALA A 144 1.16 13.93 -2.59
N GLY A 145 2.41 13.58 -2.34
CA GLY A 145 3.41 14.47 -1.76
C GLY A 145 4.81 14.21 -2.28
N ARG A 146 5.79 14.91 -1.70
CA ARG A 146 7.21 14.72 -2.00
C ARG A 146 8.02 14.70 -0.72
N VAL A 147 9.02 13.83 -0.69
CA VAL A 147 10.00 13.78 0.39
C VAL A 147 11.36 14.13 -0.18
N GLU A 148 11.94 15.20 0.35
CA GLU A 148 13.27 15.62 -0.02
C GLU A 148 14.35 14.77 0.64
N LYS A 149 15.49 14.58 -0.06
CA LYS A 149 16.65 13.84 0.46
C LYS A 149 16.33 12.39 0.86
N PHE A 150 15.37 11.78 0.19
CA PHE A 150 15.06 10.37 0.36
C PHE A 150 16.17 9.49 -0.25
N GLY A 151 16.51 8.39 0.40
CA GLY A 151 17.54 7.46 -0.06
C GLY A 151 18.05 6.57 1.09
N PRO A 152 19.24 5.98 0.97
CA PRO A 152 19.76 5.07 1.99
C PRO A 152 19.79 5.71 3.38
N GLY A 153 19.20 5.01 4.36
CA GLY A 153 19.05 5.49 5.74
C GLY A 153 17.96 6.56 5.91
N ALA A 154 17.08 6.75 4.92
CA ALA A 154 15.91 7.61 5.08
C ALA A 154 14.94 6.99 6.08
N ARG A 155 14.32 7.83 6.89
CA ARG A 155 13.24 7.41 7.79
C ARG A 155 11.91 7.95 7.29
N TYR A 156 10.90 7.11 7.29
CA TYR A 156 9.54 7.49 6.91
C TYR A 156 8.55 6.95 7.94
N ALA A 157 7.60 7.78 8.33
CA ALA A 157 6.48 7.38 9.17
C ALA A 157 5.32 6.95 8.27
N PHE A 158 5.05 5.67 8.25
CA PHE A 158 3.92 5.09 7.53
C PHE A 158 2.67 5.24 8.39
N PRO A 159 1.64 5.97 7.95
CA PRO A 159 0.43 6.17 8.74
C PRO A 159 -0.26 4.85 9.09
N ALA A 160 -1.04 4.85 10.16
CA ALA A 160 -1.88 3.73 10.54
C ALA A 160 -2.76 3.29 9.36
N HIS A 161 -3.05 2.00 9.21
CA HIS A 161 -3.94 1.38 8.21
C HIS A 161 -3.79 1.91 6.76
N SER A 162 -2.56 2.24 6.35
CA SER A 162 -2.27 2.87 5.07
C SER A 162 -1.57 1.96 4.06
N LEU A 163 -1.67 2.34 2.78
CA LEU A 163 -0.78 1.88 1.72
C LEU A 163 0.01 3.08 1.21
N THR A 164 1.32 3.07 1.40
CA THR A 164 2.23 4.11 0.91
C THR A 164 3.05 3.59 -0.27
N VAL A 165 3.05 4.32 -1.38
CA VAL A 165 3.91 4.06 -2.54
C VAL A 165 4.90 5.21 -2.67
N ILE A 166 6.19 4.87 -2.62
CA ILE A 166 7.31 5.82 -2.76
C ILE A 166 8.02 5.51 -4.07
N THR A 167 8.09 6.50 -4.95
CA THR A 167 8.77 6.35 -6.24
C THR A 167 9.92 7.34 -6.35
N MET A 168 11.03 6.87 -6.91
CA MET A 168 12.19 7.69 -7.21
C MET A 168 12.89 7.20 -8.48
N ARG A 169 13.71 8.03 -9.09
CA ARG A 169 14.58 7.62 -10.19
C ARG A 169 15.95 7.29 -9.65
N CYS A 170 16.47 6.14 -10.05
CA CYS A 170 17.78 5.65 -9.67
C CYS A 170 18.55 5.33 -10.94
N GLU A 171 19.73 5.90 -11.08
CA GLU A 171 20.68 5.44 -12.08
C GLU A 171 21.49 4.31 -11.42
N LEU A 172 21.35 3.10 -11.94
CA LEU A 172 22.24 2.00 -11.60
C LEU A 172 23.49 2.19 -12.44
N GLU A 173 24.62 2.45 -11.78
CA GLU A 173 25.93 2.46 -12.42
C GLU A 173 26.36 1.04 -12.83
#